data_d1bb03ca0915f79eead2040ecdae3f9a
#
_entry.id   d1bb03ca0915f79eead2040ecdae3f9a
#
_cell.length_a   1.000
_cell.length_b   1.000
_cell.length_c   1.000
_cell.angle_alpha   90.00
_cell.angle_beta   90.00
_cell.angle_gamma   90.00
#
_symmetry.space_group_name_H-M   'P 1'
#
loop_
_entity.id
_entity.type
_entity.pdbx_description
1 polymer ?
#
loop_
_entity_poly.entity_id
_entity_poly.type
_entity_poly.pdbx_seq_one_letter_code
_entity_poly.pdbx_strand_id
1 'polypeptide(L)'
;MKKENFLQRYAAYAVALVLFVVVACIYCSPYLEGKVIQSGDGTSAAAAVQEVVQYSKATGDHSFWTGSMFSGMPNYQIGGGHYEANDWLKPFRKIMLKGHSSTPWIFIIFFVCFYAMMRAFNINKWLSIVGALATGFSSYFFIIVQAGHNTKTSSIALISVVVGGFYLIFRKRYGLGVVLTMLFTAVGFGPHPQMSYYLFMMIGLFYLAELCIHVKEKRYKDLLIGSLLFFGSFGVGLGTGSSTIFANQEYAEQTMRGGHSDLAKVDDAQNKTKGLDLDYATQWSYGIDESLSFLIPGVMGGASTYDVGTDSELFKTLVKQGVPRNSAAQFCANVPLYWGDQPFTAGNVYMGAIVCFLFVLGLLIVKGPYKWALLAATLFSVFLAWGHNFMPLTELFFKYFPMYNKFRAVSSILIVAEITMPLLGFLAIKELMDGSLTRD
;
A
#
# COMPACT_ATOMS: atom_id res chain seq x y z
N MET A 1 18.38 36.63 4.18
CA MET A 1 17.40 35.80 3.46
C MET A 1 16.36 36.72 2.83
N LYS A 2 16.24 36.76 1.50
CA LYS A 2 15.18 37.50 0.81
C LYS A 2 13.85 36.86 1.21
N LYS A 3 12.87 37.69 1.69
CA LYS A 3 11.49 37.20 1.93
C LYS A 3 10.96 36.67 0.59
N GLU A 4 10.72 35.33 0.49
CA GLU A 4 10.00 34.77 -0.66
C GLU A 4 8.63 35.46 -0.78
N ASN A 5 8.32 35.98 -1.96
CA ASN A 5 6.98 36.49 -2.29
C ASN A 5 5.97 35.35 -2.19
N PHE A 6 4.71 35.68 -1.84
CA PHE A 6 3.60 34.72 -1.75
C PHE A 6 3.55 33.77 -2.95
N LEU A 7 3.67 34.27 -4.17
CA LEU A 7 3.71 33.48 -5.40
C LEU A 7 4.88 32.50 -5.42
N GLN A 8 6.10 32.91 -5.04
CA GLN A 8 7.28 32.04 -4.99
C GLN A 8 7.14 30.93 -3.92
N ARG A 9 6.45 31.24 -2.83
CA ARG A 9 6.20 30.28 -1.75
C ARG A 9 5.26 29.16 -2.18
N TYR A 10 4.20 29.49 -2.92
CA TYR A 10 3.15 28.54 -3.28
C TYR A 10 3.23 28.00 -4.70
N ALA A 11 4.00 28.62 -5.60
CA ALA A 11 4.17 28.19 -6.99
C ALA A 11 4.56 26.70 -7.12
N ALA A 12 5.49 26.21 -6.29
CA ALA A 12 5.92 24.82 -6.35
C ALA A 12 4.79 23.83 -6.01
N TYR A 13 3.87 24.18 -5.11
CA TYR A 13 2.72 23.33 -4.78
C TYR A 13 1.69 23.32 -5.92
N ALA A 14 1.46 24.47 -6.55
CA ALA A 14 0.58 24.56 -7.71
C ALA A 14 1.18 23.79 -8.90
N VAL A 15 2.47 23.96 -9.18
CA VAL A 15 3.17 23.20 -10.22
C VAL A 15 3.14 21.70 -9.93
N ALA A 16 3.37 21.28 -8.67
CA ALA A 16 3.30 19.88 -8.29
C ALA A 16 1.92 19.29 -8.62
N LEU A 17 0.84 19.97 -8.20
CA LEU A 17 -0.52 19.49 -8.45
C LEU A 17 -0.83 19.39 -9.95
N VAL A 18 -0.51 20.43 -10.72
CA VAL A 18 -0.72 20.43 -12.18
C VAL A 18 0.09 19.30 -12.83
N LEU A 19 1.35 19.14 -12.46
CA LEU A 19 2.22 18.10 -13.02
C LEU A 19 1.69 16.70 -12.68
N PHE A 20 1.26 16.46 -11.45
CA PHE A 20 0.69 15.16 -11.06
C PHE A 20 -0.58 14.82 -11.84
N VAL A 21 -1.46 15.80 -12.06
CA VAL A 21 -2.64 15.63 -12.91
C VAL A 21 -2.24 15.32 -14.35
N VAL A 22 -1.34 16.12 -14.93
CA VAL A 22 -0.89 15.94 -16.32
C VAL A 22 -0.24 14.57 -16.51
N VAL A 23 0.69 14.19 -15.62
CA VAL A 23 1.38 12.89 -15.70
C VAL A 23 0.40 11.72 -15.55
N ALA A 24 -0.53 11.79 -14.59
CA ALA A 24 -1.54 10.76 -14.41
C ALA A 24 -2.47 10.65 -15.63
N CYS A 25 -2.89 11.77 -16.22
CA CYS A 25 -3.73 11.78 -17.42
C CYS A 25 -3.00 11.24 -18.65
N ILE A 26 -1.74 11.62 -18.84
CA ILE A 26 -0.92 11.10 -19.98
C ILE A 26 -0.74 9.59 -19.82
N TYR A 27 -0.35 9.12 -18.63
CA TYR A 27 -0.12 7.70 -18.39
C TYR A 27 -1.42 6.88 -18.52
N CYS A 28 -2.52 7.41 -18.00
CA CYS A 28 -3.82 6.79 -18.07
C CYS A 28 -4.65 7.27 -19.28
N SER A 29 -4.01 7.69 -20.38
CA SER A 29 -4.73 8.19 -21.59
C SER A 29 -5.79 7.23 -22.12
N PRO A 30 -5.64 5.88 -22.11
CA PRO A 30 -6.72 4.99 -22.53
C PRO A 30 -7.99 5.12 -21.67
N TYR A 31 -7.87 5.47 -20.39
CA TYR A 31 -9.03 5.74 -19.55
C TYR A 31 -9.80 7.00 -20.01
N LEU A 32 -9.08 8.01 -20.51
CA LEU A 32 -9.70 9.23 -21.05
C LEU A 32 -10.42 8.97 -22.37
N GLU A 33 -10.02 7.91 -23.09
CA GLU A 33 -10.71 7.39 -24.30
C GLU A 33 -11.93 6.50 -23.95
N GLY A 34 -12.29 6.39 -22.67
CA GLY A 34 -13.40 5.56 -22.19
C GLY A 34 -13.05 4.08 -21.97
N LYS A 35 -11.78 3.68 -22.10
CA LYS A 35 -11.33 2.33 -21.78
C LYS A 35 -11.21 2.16 -20.26
N VAL A 36 -11.48 0.96 -19.77
CA VAL A 36 -11.38 0.61 -18.35
C VAL A 36 -10.47 -0.59 -18.17
N ILE A 37 -9.78 -0.65 -17.03
CA ILE A 37 -9.01 -1.84 -16.66
C ILE A 37 -10.01 -2.95 -16.30
N GLN A 38 -9.97 -4.04 -17.03
CA GLN A 38 -10.73 -5.23 -16.70
C GLN A 38 -9.90 -6.04 -15.68
N SER A 39 -10.39 -6.10 -14.44
CA SER A 39 -9.78 -6.91 -13.40
C SER A 39 -10.77 -7.95 -12.90
N GLY A 40 -10.28 -9.16 -12.60
CA GLY A 40 -11.11 -10.24 -12.05
C GLY A 40 -11.77 -9.85 -10.74
N ASP A 41 -10.99 -9.31 -9.82
CA ASP A 41 -11.50 -8.88 -8.50
C ASP A 41 -12.51 -7.74 -8.60
N GLY A 42 -12.27 -6.77 -9.48
CA GLY A 42 -13.22 -5.67 -9.70
C GLY A 42 -14.55 -6.14 -10.28
N THR A 43 -14.51 -7.07 -11.23
CA THR A 43 -15.73 -7.67 -11.82
C THR A 43 -16.49 -8.49 -10.78
N SER A 44 -15.79 -9.32 -10.01
CA SER A 44 -16.38 -10.13 -8.94
C SER A 44 -17.01 -9.27 -7.84
N ALA A 45 -16.32 -8.22 -7.41
CA ALA A 45 -16.85 -7.26 -6.44
C ALA A 45 -18.10 -6.54 -6.96
N ALA A 46 -18.09 -6.09 -8.23
CA ALA A 46 -19.25 -5.46 -8.84
C ALA A 46 -20.45 -6.42 -8.95
N ALA A 47 -20.21 -7.69 -9.29
CA ALA A 47 -21.26 -8.71 -9.34
C ALA A 47 -21.84 -9.00 -7.94
N ALA A 48 -20.98 -9.11 -6.93
CA ALA A 48 -21.37 -9.40 -5.55
C ALA A 48 -22.32 -8.36 -4.94
N VAL A 49 -22.19 -7.09 -5.31
CA VAL A 49 -23.03 -6.00 -4.78
C VAL A 49 -24.32 -5.76 -5.59
N GLN A 50 -24.52 -6.40 -6.73
CA GLN A 50 -25.64 -6.13 -7.65
C GLN A 50 -27.01 -6.32 -6.97
N GLU A 51 -27.18 -7.38 -6.19
CA GLU A 51 -28.43 -7.66 -5.47
C GLU A 51 -28.82 -6.47 -4.57
N VAL A 52 -27.89 -5.99 -3.77
CA VAL A 52 -28.11 -4.88 -2.84
C VAL A 52 -28.35 -3.57 -3.57
N VAL A 53 -27.63 -3.34 -4.66
CA VAL A 53 -27.80 -2.14 -5.51
C VAL A 53 -29.20 -2.14 -6.17
N GLN A 54 -29.66 -3.29 -6.66
CA GLN A 54 -30.98 -3.42 -7.25
C GLN A 54 -32.09 -3.25 -6.21
N TYR A 55 -31.93 -3.86 -5.03
CA TYR A 55 -32.84 -3.66 -3.91
C TYR A 55 -32.95 -2.19 -3.52
N SER A 56 -31.82 -1.52 -3.32
CA SER A 56 -31.81 -0.10 -2.95
C SER A 56 -32.45 0.80 -4.01
N LYS A 57 -32.27 0.48 -5.30
CA LYS A 57 -32.92 1.23 -6.39
C LYS A 57 -34.44 1.02 -6.42
N ALA A 58 -34.90 -0.18 -6.07
CA ALA A 58 -36.33 -0.52 -6.12
C ALA A 58 -37.10 -0.01 -4.91
N THR A 59 -36.50 -0.01 -3.73
CA THR A 59 -37.18 0.29 -2.46
C THR A 59 -36.81 1.66 -1.86
N GLY A 60 -35.68 2.22 -2.23
CA GLY A 60 -35.08 3.39 -1.58
C GLY A 60 -34.37 3.05 -0.27
N ASP A 61 -34.43 1.79 0.20
CA ASP A 61 -33.81 1.31 1.42
C ASP A 61 -32.43 0.69 1.16
N HIS A 62 -31.64 0.53 2.21
CA HIS A 62 -30.31 -0.10 2.14
C HIS A 62 -30.30 -1.39 2.94
N SER A 63 -29.96 -2.52 2.26
CA SER A 63 -29.81 -3.81 2.95
C SER A 63 -28.43 -3.96 3.55
N PHE A 64 -28.35 -4.40 4.81
CA PHE A 64 -27.10 -4.78 5.48
C PHE A 64 -26.75 -6.26 5.29
N TRP A 65 -27.57 -6.99 4.55
CA TRP A 65 -27.37 -8.39 4.23
C TRP A 65 -27.46 -8.62 2.73
N THR A 66 -26.68 -9.56 2.20
CA THR A 66 -26.79 -10.04 0.81
C THR A 66 -26.87 -11.56 0.78
N GLY A 67 -27.69 -12.09 -0.12
CA GLY A 67 -27.78 -13.52 -0.42
C GLY A 67 -26.87 -13.99 -1.55
N SER A 68 -26.18 -13.05 -2.23
CA SER A 68 -25.43 -13.35 -3.45
C SER A 68 -24.13 -14.13 -3.23
N MET A 69 -23.61 -14.19 -2.00
CA MET A 69 -22.36 -14.88 -1.66
C MET A 69 -22.50 -15.74 -0.41
N PHE A 70 -21.84 -16.89 -0.37
CA PHE A 70 -21.71 -17.79 0.78
C PHE A 70 -23.04 -18.16 1.45
N SER A 71 -24.12 -18.29 0.68
CA SER A 71 -25.49 -18.51 1.18
C SER A 71 -26.02 -17.39 2.10
N GLY A 72 -25.42 -16.24 2.05
CA GLY A 72 -25.74 -15.05 2.81
C GLY A 72 -24.59 -14.55 3.68
N MET A 73 -24.36 -13.24 3.63
CA MET A 73 -23.34 -12.57 4.44
C MET A 73 -23.68 -11.11 4.69
N PRO A 74 -23.06 -10.48 5.73
CA PRO A 74 -23.20 -9.04 5.93
C PRO A 74 -22.70 -8.22 4.74
N ASN A 75 -23.55 -7.33 4.24
CA ASN A 75 -23.24 -6.50 3.08
C ASN A 75 -22.12 -5.46 3.35
N TYR A 76 -21.90 -5.06 4.60
CA TYR A 76 -20.83 -4.11 4.93
C TYR A 76 -19.42 -4.64 4.62
N GLN A 77 -19.27 -5.95 4.34
CA GLN A 77 -18.00 -6.53 3.90
C GLN A 77 -17.70 -6.27 2.42
N ILE A 78 -18.72 -6.08 1.59
CA ILE A 78 -18.58 -5.98 0.13
C ILE A 78 -19.18 -4.70 -0.47
N GLY A 79 -20.31 -4.21 0.05
CA GLY A 79 -21.05 -3.07 -0.49
C GLY A 79 -20.86 -1.74 0.26
N GLY A 80 -20.12 -1.78 1.35
CA GLY A 80 -19.98 -0.64 2.24
C GLY A 80 -21.20 -0.47 3.16
N GLY A 81 -21.00 -0.55 4.47
CA GLY A 81 -21.99 -0.18 5.46
C GLY A 81 -22.16 1.34 5.48
N HIS A 82 -23.37 1.82 5.49
CA HIS A 82 -23.65 3.24 5.71
C HIS A 82 -23.74 3.48 7.23
N TYR A 83 -22.64 3.94 7.82
CA TYR A 83 -22.62 4.34 9.21
C TYR A 83 -22.71 5.86 9.26
N GLU A 84 -23.84 6.40 9.70
CA GLU A 84 -24.15 7.83 9.73
C GLU A 84 -23.22 8.67 10.61
N ALA A 85 -22.56 8.03 11.59
CA ALA A 85 -21.71 8.70 12.58
C ALA A 85 -20.55 9.53 11.97
N ASN A 86 -20.25 9.37 10.68
CA ASN A 86 -19.08 10.00 10.02
C ASN A 86 -19.45 10.93 8.85
N ASP A 87 -20.67 11.43 8.82
CA ASP A 87 -21.16 12.25 7.69
C ASP A 87 -20.35 13.52 7.45
N TRP A 88 -19.77 14.11 8.47
CA TRP A 88 -18.88 15.27 8.35
C TRP A 88 -17.59 14.97 7.57
N LEU A 89 -17.15 13.72 7.50
CA LEU A 89 -16.01 13.29 6.70
C LEU A 89 -16.36 12.94 5.25
N LYS A 90 -17.66 12.85 4.89
CA LYS A 90 -18.11 12.47 3.54
C LYS A 90 -17.43 13.27 2.41
N PRO A 91 -17.33 14.61 2.46
CA PRO A 91 -16.70 15.37 1.39
C PRO A 91 -15.23 15.02 1.21
N PHE A 92 -14.47 14.91 2.31
CA PHE A 92 -13.06 14.54 2.30
C PHE A 92 -12.87 13.10 1.82
N ARG A 93 -13.67 12.16 2.34
CA ARG A 93 -13.67 10.75 1.92
C ARG A 93 -14.00 10.60 0.43
N LYS A 94 -15.01 11.32 -0.07
CA LYS A 94 -15.38 11.30 -1.49
C LYS A 94 -14.23 11.71 -2.41
N ILE A 95 -13.45 12.72 -2.02
CA ILE A 95 -12.28 13.14 -2.78
C ILE A 95 -11.16 12.10 -2.70
N MET A 96 -10.81 11.69 -1.49
CA MET A 96 -9.66 10.80 -1.25
C MET A 96 -9.87 9.38 -1.80
N LEU A 97 -11.10 8.88 -1.78
CA LEU A 97 -11.44 7.53 -2.25
C LEU A 97 -12.03 7.51 -3.68
N LYS A 98 -12.07 8.63 -4.39
CA LYS A 98 -12.55 8.69 -5.78
C LYS A 98 -11.76 7.76 -6.71
N GLY A 99 -10.52 7.42 -6.34
CA GLY A 99 -9.70 6.45 -7.06
C GLY A 99 -10.34 5.06 -7.22
N HIS A 100 -11.28 4.68 -6.35
CA HIS A 100 -12.02 3.42 -6.50
C HIS A 100 -12.82 3.33 -7.80
N SER A 101 -13.14 4.47 -8.42
CA SER A 101 -13.89 4.57 -9.67
C SER A 101 -13.14 5.26 -10.80
N SER A 102 -11.88 5.64 -10.60
CA SER A 102 -11.09 6.40 -11.58
C SER A 102 -9.59 6.10 -11.48
N THR A 103 -9.06 5.37 -12.44
CA THR A 103 -7.62 5.01 -12.47
C THR A 103 -6.68 6.21 -12.42
N PRO A 104 -6.87 7.30 -13.22
CA PRO A 104 -6.01 8.47 -13.11
C PRO A 104 -6.00 9.07 -11.70
N TRP A 105 -7.15 9.03 -11.02
CA TRP A 105 -7.27 9.58 -9.67
C TRP A 105 -6.47 8.80 -8.63
N ILE A 106 -6.31 7.49 -8.81
CA ILE A 106 -5.43 6.66 -7.96
C ILE A 106 -4.02 7.25 -7.96
N PHE A 107 -3.46 7.48 -9.16
CA PHE A 107 -2.09 8.02 -9.29
C PHE A 107 -1.97 9.45 -8.78
N ILE A 108 -2.98 10.30 -9.03
CA ILE A 108 -3.00 11.67 -8.47
C ILE A 108 -2.92 11.63 -6.94
N ILE A 109 -3.72 10.79 -6.29
CA ILE A 109 -3.72 10.65 -4.83
C ILE A 109 -2.38 10.08 -4.34
N PHE A 110 -1.80 9.08 -5.01
CA PHE A 110 -0.46 8.60 -4.69
C PHE A 110 0.57 9.73 -4.71
N PHE A 111 0.66 10.46 -5.82
CA PHE A 111 1.64 11.53 -5.95
C PHE A 111 1.44 12.63 -4.91
N VAL A 112 0.20 13.05 -4.67
CA VAL A 112 -0.12 14.08 -3.66
C VAL A 112 0.26 13.61 -2.25
N CYS A 113 -0.09 12.38 -1.88
CA CYS A 113 0.19 11.83 -0.55
C CYS A 113 1.68 11.60 -0.33
N PHE A 114 2.39 11.02 -1.32
CA PHE A 114 3.83 10.84 -1.22
C PHE A 114 4.58 12.18 -1.22
N TYR A 115 4.11 13.16 -2.00
CA TYR A 115 4.62 14.51 -1.93
C TYR A 115 4.45 15.10 -0.52
N ALA A 116 3.28 14.98 0.07
CA ALA A 116 3.01 15.47 1.43
C ALA A 116 3.93 14.80 2.45
N MET A 117 4.13 13.47 2.36
CA MET A 117 5.07 12.74 3.20
C MET A 117 6.51 13.26 3.04
N MET A 118 7.00 13.37 1.80
CA MET A 118 8.36 13.88 1.52
C MET A 118 8.54 15.30 2.08
N ARG A 119 7.53 16.17 1.94
CA ARG A 119 7.53 17.53 2.51
C ARG A 119 7.54 17.52 4.04
N ALA A 120 6.86 16.57 4.67
CA ALA A 120 6.89 16.40 6.12
C ALA A 120 8.33 16.11 6.61
N PHE A 121 9.08 15.28 5.89
CA PHE A 121 10.50 14.99 6.15
C PHE A 121 11.47 16.12 5.74
N ASN A 122 10.92 17.30 5.46
CA ASN A 122 11.68 18.50 5.10
C ASN A 122 12.57 18.33 3.86
N ILE A 123 12.17 17.47 2.92
CA ILE A 123 12.78 17.37 1.59
C ILE A 123 12.35 18.61 0.78
N ASN A 124 13.25 19.18 -0.02
CA ASN A 124 12.98 20.37 -0.83
C ASN A 124 11.70 20.20 -1.68
N LYS A 125 10.92 21.29 -1.82
CA LYS A 125 9.62 21.28 -2.52
C LYS A 125 9.70 20.77 -3.97
N TRP A 126 10.76 21.05 -4.69
CA TRP A 126 10.98 20.57 -6.07
C TRP A 126 11.45 19.12 -6.10
N LEU A 127 12.38 18.78 -5.22
CA LEU A 127 12.86 17.40 -5.07
C LEU A 127 11.74 16.45 -4.62
N SER A 128 10.81 16.93 -3.80
CA SER A 128 9.63 16.14 -3.37
C SER A 128 8.69 15.80 -4.53
N ILE A 129 8.65 16.62 -5.61
CA ILE A 129 7.89 16.27 -6.83
C ILE A 129 8.49 15.02 -7.47
N VAL A 130 9.82 15.03 -7.68
CA VAL A 130 10.52 13.87 -8.26
C VAL A 130 10.38 12.65 -7.37
N GLY A 131 10.51 12.83 -6.04
CA GLY A 131 10.34 11.74 -5.07
C GLY A 131 8.94 11.12 -5.08
N ALA A 132 7.91 11.94 -5.18
CA ALA A 132 6.53 11.48 -5.27
C ALA A 132 6.28 10.68 -6.55
N LEU A 133 6.77 11.15 -7.70
CA LEU A 133 6.69 10.45 -8.97
C LEU A 133 7.48 9.13 -8.94
N ALA A 134 8.73 9.17 -8.45
CA ALA A 134 9.58 7.97 -8.36
C ALA A 134 8.93 6.88 -7.48
N THR A 135 8.33 7.28 -6.34
CA THR A 135 7.62 6.33 -5.46
C THR A 135 6.35 5.83 -6.12
N GLY A 136 5.51 6.72 -6.66
CA GLY A 136 4.21 6.35 -7.22
C GLY A 136 4.29 5.58 -8.54
N PHE A 137 5.43 5.58 -9.23
CA PHE A 137 5.70 4.81 -10.43
C PHE A 137 6.47 3.51 -10.18
N SER A 138 6.58 3.05 -8.92
CA SER A 138 7.02 1.68 -8.66
C SER A 138 6.03 0.68 -9.28
N SER A 139 6.55 -0.44 -9.83
CA SER A 139 5.71 -1.44 -10.48
C SER A 139 4.71 -2.09 -9.53
N TYR A 140 5.00 -2.11 -8.22
CA TYR A 140 4.07 -2.61 -7.20
C TYR A 140 2.68 -1.96 -7.31
N PHE A 141 2.62 -0.64 -7.54
CA PHE A 141 1.35 0.07 -7.63
C PHE A 141 0.58 -0.27 -8.91
N PHE A 142 1.27 -0.52 -10.01
CA PHE A 142 0.64 -0.97 -11.25
C PHE A 142 0.08 -2.38 -11.10
N ILE A 143 0.82 -3.28 -10.47
CA ILE A 143 0.40 -4.66 -10.19
C ILE A 143 -0.92 -4.67 -9.41
N ILE A 144 -1.01 -3.91 -8.31
CA ILE A 144 -2.22 -3.88 -7.49
C ILE A 144 -3.39 -3.14 -8.16
N VAL A 145 -3.13 -2.15 -9.00
CA VAL A 145 -4.16 -1.46 -9.80
C VAL A 145 -4.71 -2.38 -10.88
N GLN A 146 -3.83 -3.10 -11.58
CA GLN A 146 -4.24 -4.06 -12.62
C GLN A 146 -5.05 -5.22 -12.02
N ALA A 147 -4.69 -5.68 -10.82
CA ALA A 147 -5.45 -6.70 -10.10
C ALA A 147 -6.83 -6.20 -9.60
N GLY A 148 -7.09 -4.89 -9.59
CA GLY A 148 -8.33 -4.29 -9.09
C GLY A 148 -8.33 -4.02 -7.59
N HIS A 149 -7.18 -4.06 -6.94
CA HIS A 149 -7.04 -3.84 -5.49
C HIS A 149 -7.13 -2.35 -5.10
N ASN A 150 -8.18 -1.65 -5.55
CA ASN A 150 -8.34 -0.21 -5.36
C ASN A 150 -8.39 0.23 -3.88
N THR A 151 -8.86 -0.65 -2.99
CA THR A 151 -8.85 -0.39 -1.54
C THR A 151 -7.44 -0.41 -0.96
N LYS A 152 -6.55 -1.30 -1.45
CA LYS A 152 -5.12 -1.30 -1.06
C LYS A 152 -4.48 0.03 -1.46
N THR A 153 -4.71 0.48 -2.71
CA THR A 153 -4.10 1.72 -3.22
C THR A 153 -4.44 2.92 -2.37
N SER A 154 -5.72 3.06 -1.99
CA SER A 154 -6.18 4.16 -1.16
C SER A 154 -5.56 4.13 0.24
N SER A 155 -5.56 2.98 0.92
CA SER A 155 -4.96 2.85 2.25
C SER A 155 -3.47 3.20 2.24
N ILE A 156 -2.71 2.69 1.26
CA ILE A 156 -1.27 2.96 1.13
C ILE A 156 -1.00 4.46 0.97
N ALA A 157 -1.71 5.11 0.04
CA ALA A 157 -1.54 6.53 -0.22
C ALA A 157 -1.83 7.35 1.04
N LEU A 158 -2.98 7.12 1.67
CA LEU A 158 -3.43 7.92 2.81
C LEU A 158 -2.58 7.70 4.07
N ILE A 159 -2.22 6.45 4.39
CA ILE A 159 -1.40 6.17 5.57
C ILE A 159 0.05 6.68 5.39
N SER A 160 0.56 6.84 4.19
CA SER A 160 1.85 7.51 3.97
C SER A 160 1.88 8.95 4.51
N VAL A 161 0.73 9.65 4.47
CA VAL A 161 0.59 10.98 5.07
C VAL A 161 0.61 10.92 6.60
N VAL A 162 0.07 9.83 7.20
CA VAL A 162 0.14 9.60 8.65
C VAL A 162 1.60 9.46 9.10
N VAL A 163 2.44 8.78 8.29
CA VAL A 163 3.90 8.72 8.53
C VAL A 163 4.52 10.12 8.57
N GLY A 164 4.13 10.98 7.63
CA GLY A 164 4.53 12.39 7.65
C GLY A 164 4.02 13.15 8.88
N GLY A 165 2.76 12.91 9.27
CA GLY A 165 2.14 13.48 10.47
C GLY A 165 2.88 13.08 11.74
N PHE A 166 3.20 11.79 11.89
CA PHE A 166 4.05 11.27 12.97
C PHE A 166 5.37 12.05 13.07
N TYR A 167 6.11 12.13 11.97
CA TYR A 167 7.39 12.82 11.94
C TYR A 167 7.25 14.30 12.34
N LEU A 168 6.23 15.00 11.84
CA LEU A 168 5.99 16.42 12.18
C LEU A 168 5.71 16.64 13.67
N ILE A 169 4.95 15.76 14.33
CA ILE A 169 4.68 15.83 15.77
C ILE A 169 5.99 15.78 16.55
N PHE A 170 6.87 14.82 16.25
CA PHE A 170 8.17 14.70 16.91
C PHE A 170 9.18 15.80 16.53
N ARG A 171 8.87 16.59 15.51
CA ARG A 171 9.58 17.84 15.15
C ARG A 171 8.89 19.10 15.69
N LYS A 172 7.99 18.96 16.67
CA LYS A 172 7.25 20.04 17.35
C LYS A 172 6.34 20.86 16.43
N ARG A 173 6.02 20.34 15.24
CA ARG A 173 5.00 20.92 14.34
C ARG A 173 3.64 20.33 14.64
N TYR A 174 3.21 20.47 15.90
CA TYR A 174 2.10 19.76 16.49
C TYR A 174 0.78 19.92 15.74
N GLY A 175 0.36 21.16 15.45
CA GLY A 175 -0.94 21.42 14.79
C GLY A 175 -1.09 20.69 13.48
N LEU A 176 -0.13 20.84 12.57
CA LEU A 176 -0.17 20.17 11.27
C LEU A 176 -0.05 18.64 11.44
N GLY A 177 0.87 18.18 12.28
CA GLY A 177 1.09 16.75 12.50
C GLY A 177 -0.15 16.04 13.05
N VAL A 178 -0.82 16.62 14.05
CA VAL A 178 -2.07 16.10 14.66
C VAL A 178 -3.20 16.04 13.62
N VAL A 179 -3.40 17.13 12.86
CA VAL A 179 -4.46 17.18 11.84
C VAL A 179 -4.22 16.13 10.74
N LEU A 180 -2.99 16.01 10.23
CA LEU A 180 -2.67 15.01 9.21
C LEU A 180 -2.85 13.59 9.76
N THR A 181 -2.34 13.30 10.97
CA THR A 181 -2.51 11.99 11.60
C THR A 181 -3.98 11.64 11.76
N MET A 182 -4.76 12.53 12.35
CA MET A 182 -6.18 12.29 12.63
C MET A 182 -7.01 12.07 11.35
N LEU A 183 -6.95 13.02 10.41
CA LEU A 183 -7.78 12.97 9.21
C LEU A 183 -7.41 11.82 8.27
N PHE A 184 -6.13 11.57 8.07
CA PHE A 184 -5.70 10.53 7.15
C PHE A 184 -5.81 9.13 7.75
N THR A 185 -5.74 8.96 9.08
CA THR A 185 -6.12 7.72 9.76
C THR A 185 -7.62 7.45 9.62
N ALA A 186 -8.45 8.49 9.84
CA ALA A 186 -9.91 8.36 9.76
C ALA A 186 -10.42 7.85 8.40
N VAL A 187 -9.72 8.17 7.31
CA VAL A 187 -10.14 7.77 5.96
C VAL A 187 -9.30 6.62 5.42
N GLY A 188 -8.02 6.54 5.78
CA GLY A 188 -7.07 5.59 5.20
C GLY A 188 -7.09 4.20 5.83
N PHE A 189 -7.51 4.06 7.09
CA PHE A 189 -7.52 2.77 7.78
C PHE A 189 -8.59 1.82 7.24
N GLY A 190 -9.81 2.31 7.05
CA GLY A 190 -10.98 1.49 6.73
C GLY A 190 -10.93 0.76 5.39
N PRO A 191 -10.45 1.37 4.28
CA PRO A 191 -10.49 0.73 2.97
C PRO A 191 -9.75 -0.61 2.90
N HIS A 192 -8.56 -0.71 3.51
CA HIS A 192 -7.81 -1.97 3.57
C HIS A 192 -7.00 -2.08 4.88
N PRO A 193 -7.56 -2.68 5.93
CA PRO A 193 -6.92 -2.76 7.25
C PRO A 193 -5.53 -3.40 7.26
N GLN A 194 -5.28 -4.42 6.43
CA GLN A 194 -3.98 -5.09 6.32
C GLN A 194 -2.86 -4.13 5.86
N MET A 195 -3.13 -3.27 4.88
CA MET A 195 -2.13 -2.29 4.41
C MET A 195 -1.83 -1.27 5.50
N SER A 196 -2.86 -0.77 6.15
CA SER A 196 -2.71 0.13 7.29
C SER A 196 -1.92 -0.51 8.43
N TYR A 197 -2.19 -1.77 8.73
CA TYR A 197 -1.48 -2.53 9.74
C TYR A 197 0.04 -2.61 9.46
N TYR A 198 0.44 -2.94 8.23
CA TYR A 198 1.86 -3.00 7.86
C TYR A 198 2.55 -1.64 7.95
N LEU A 199 1.87 -0.58 7.55
CA LEU A 199 2.41 0.78 7.66
C LEU A 199 2.48 1.25 9.11
N PHE A 200 1.60 0.78 10.01
CA PHE A 200 1.74 1.04 11.44
C PHE A 200 2.87 0.27 12.10
N MET A 201 3.19 -0.94 11.63
CA MET A 201 4.42 -1.63 12.04
C MET A 201 5.66 -0.79 11.71
N MET A 202 5.70 -0.18 10.52
CA MET A 202 6.76 0.76 10.13
C MET A 202 6.80 1.98 11.06
N ILE A 203 5.65 2.59 11.38
CA ILE A 203 5.59 3.71 12.33
C ILE A 203 6.08 3.28 13.71
N GLY A 204 5.82 2.04 14.12
CA GLY A 204 6.37 1.46 15.34
C GLY A 204 7.90 1.49 15.37
N LEU A 205 8.56 1.12 14.28
CA LEU A 205 10.02 1.21 14.16
C LEU A 205 10.52 2.67 14.19
N PHE A 206 9.78 3.60 13.59
CA PHE A 206 10.11 5.02 13.68
C PHE A 206 9.91 5.57 15.10
N TYR A 207 8.90 5.07 15.81
CA TYR A 207 8.70 5.41 17.22
C TYR A 207 9.87 4.93 18.10
N LEU A 208 10.40 3.73 17.84
CA LEU A 208 11.62 3.26 18.51
C LEU A 208 12.83 4.17 18.24
N ALA A 209 12.97 4.67 17.01
CA ALA A 209 14.01 5.65 16.70
C ALA A 209 13.82 6.96 17.48
N GLU A 210 12.59 7.49 17.56
CA GLU A 210 12.30 8.69 18.37
C GLU A 210 12.53 8.44 19.85
N LEU A 211 12.16 7.26 20.36
CA LEU A 211 12.46 6.85 21.73
C LEU A 211 13.96 6.90 22.01
N CYS A 212 14.77 6.28 21.13
CA CYS A 212 16.23 6.29 21.26
C CYS A 212 16.81 7.73 21.24
N ILE A 213 16.32 8.60 20.33
CA ILE A 213 16.76 10.00 20.22
C ILE A 213 16.47 10.74 21.55
N HIS A 214 15.21 10.70 21.98
CA HIS A 214 14.75 11.48 23.12
C HIS A 214 15.34 11.00 24.45
N VAL A 215 15.54 9.68 24.62
CA VAL A 215 16.19 9.10 25.78
C VAL A 215 17.66 9.51 25.82
N LYS A 216 18.39 9.39 24.68
CA LYS A 216 19.80 9.78 24.60
C LYS A 216 20.01 11.28 24.89
N GLU A 217 19.09 12.11 24.41
CA GLU A 217 19.14 13.57 24.59
C GLU A 217 18.45 14.03 25.89
N LYS A 218 17.93 13.10 26.71
CA LYS A 218 17.20 13.38 27.96
C LYS A 218 15.97 14.29 27.79
N ARG A 219 15.32 14.24 26.63
CA ARG A 219 14.15 15.06 26.28
C ARG A 219 12.83 14.32 26.57
N TYR A 220 12.69 13.79 27.76
CA TYR A 220 11.55 12.95 28.16
C TYR A 220 10.19 13.66 28.03
N LYS A 221 10.14 14.98 28.35
CA LYS A 221 8.92 15.77 28.21
C LYS A 221 8.48 15.87 26.75
N ASP A 222 9.41 16.09 25.82
CA ASP A 222 9.10 16.16 24.38
C ASP A 222 8.60 14.80 23.87
N LEU A 223 9.21 13.71 24.32
CA LEU A 223 8.77 12.36 24.01
C LEU A 223 7.35 12.11 24.49
N LEU A 224 7.05 12.45 25.75
CA LEU A 224 5.70 12.27 26.32
C LEU A 224 4.66 13.08 25.55
N ILE A 225 4.93 14.37 25.30
CA ILE A 225 4.01 15.23 24.54
C ILE A 225 3.80 14.67 23.11
N GLY A 226 4.88 14.33 22.42
CA GLY A 226 4.80 13.74 21.06
C GLY A 226 4.00 12.45 21.03
N SER A 227 4.21 11.57 22.01
CA SER A 227 3.47 10.31 22.14
C SER A 227 1.99 10.54 22.40
N LEU A 228 1.65 11.40 23.36
CA LEU A 228 0.24 11.72 23.67
C LEU A 228 -0.48 12.34 22.46
N LEU A 229 0.18 13.25 21.75
CA LEU A 229 -0.41 13.88 20.57
C LEU A 229 -0.56 12.88 19.42
N PHE A 230 0.45 12.03 19.17
CA PHE A 230 0.37 11.03 18.11
C PHE A 230 -0.70 9.98 18.42
N PHE A 231 -0.60 9.28 19.55
CA PHE A 231 -1.56 8.22 19.88
C PHE A 231 -2.97 8.76 20.12
N GLY A 232 -3.11 9.97 20.66
CA GLY A 232 -4.39 10.66 20.80
C GLY A 232 -5.04 10.96 19.44
N SER A 233 -4.32 11.61 18.53
CA SER A 233 -4.84 11.93 17.20
C SER A 233 -5.10 10.69 16.34
N PHE A 234 -4.23 9.69 16.46
CA PHE A 234 -4.39 8.39 15.83
C PHE A 234 -5.64 7.66 16.37
N GLY A 235 -5.81 7.62 17.68
CA GLY A 235 -6.97 7.00 18.34
C GLY A 235 -8.29 7.68 17.97
N VAL A 236 -8.31 9.03 17.90
CA VAL A 236 -9.50 9.76 17.40
C VAL A 236 -9.77 9.41 15.94
N GLY A 237 -8.74 9.36 15.08
CA GLY A 237 -8.87 8.94 13.70
C GLY A 237 -9.47 7.53 13.56
N LEU A 238 -8.95 6.55 14.31
CA LEU A 238 -9.50 5.18 14.35
C LEU A 238 -10.93 5.15 14.89
N GLY A 239 -11.21 5.95 15.92
CA GLY A 239 -12.52 6.03 16.55
C GLY A 239 -13.64 6.42 15.58
N THR A 240 -13.33 7.18 14.53
CA THR A 240 -14.32 7.50 13.49
C THR A 240 -14.78 6.28 12.68
N GLY A 241 -13.99 5.20 12.65
CA GLY A 241 -14.30 3.94 11.99
C GLY A 241 -14.63 2.80 12.97
N SER A 242 -14.86 3.10 14.25
CA SER A 242 -15.02 2.09 15.30
C SER A 242 -16.16 1.11 15.02
N SER A 243 -17.30 1.57 14.52
CA SER A 243 -18.42 0.69 14.15
C SER A 243 -18.00 -0.36 13.12
N THR A 244 -17.29 0.04 12.07
CA THR A 244 -16.75 -0.90 11.06
C THR A 244 -15.71 -1.84 11.66
N ILE A 245 -14.83 -1.32 12.52
CA ILE A 245 -13.78 -2.13 13.17
C ILE A 245 -14.42 -3.22 14.04
N PHE A 246 -15.37 -2.86 14.90
CA PHE A 246 -16.03 -3.82 15.79
C PHE A 246 -16.90 -4.81 15.02
N ALA A 247 -17.67 -4.36 14.02
CA ALA A 247 -18.46 -5.27 13.17
C ALA A 247 -17.56 -6.26 12.42
N ASN A 248 -16.41 -5.80 11.89
CA ASN A 248 -15.44 -6.68 11.24
C ASN A 248 -14.80 -7.66 12.22
N GLN A 249 -14.52 -7.24 13.44
CA GLN A 249 -13.96 -8.11 14.48
C GLN A 249 -14.96 -9.21 14.86
N GLU A 250 -16.20 -8.86 15.13
CA GLU A 250 -17.26 -9.80 15.45
C GLU A 250 -17.50 -10.81 14.31
N TYR A 251 -17.63 -10.32 13.08
CA TYR A 251 -17.82 -11.18 11.94
C TYR A 251 -16.60 -12.06 11.64
N ALA A 252 -15.38 -11.58 11.87
CA ALA A 252 -14.18 -12.38 11.66
C ALA A 252 -14.15 -13.66 12.49
N GLU A 253 -14.76 -13.66 13.68
CA GLU A 253 -14.87 -14.84 14.55
C GLU A 253 -15.71 -15.96 13.90
N GLN A 254 -16.66 -15.60 13.03
CA GLN A 254 -17.53 -16.53 12.30
C GLN A 254 -16.97 -16.92 10.91
N THR A 255 -15.72 -16.59 10.63
CA THR A 255 -15.06 -16.88 9.35
C THR A 255 -13.80 -17.68 9.58
N MET A 256 -13.17 -18.15 8.47
CA MET A 256 -11.86 -18.81 8.53
C MET A 256 -10.78 -17.98 9.27
N ARG A 257 -10.96 -16.65 9.41
CA ARG A 257 -10.06 -15.77 10.18
C ARG A 257 -10.23 -15.90 11.69
N GLY A 258 -11.32 -16.49 12.16
CA GLY A 258 -11.57 -16.87 13.55
C GLY A 258 -10.89 -18.17 13.96
N GLY A 259 -10.38 -18.94 12.99
CA GLY A 259 -9.78 -20.25 13.24
C GLY A 259 -10.81 -21.35 13.54
N HIS A 260 -12.10 -21.09 13.34
CA HIS A 260 -13.17 -22.05 13.53
C HIS A 260 -13.88 -22.37 12.21
N SER A 261 -14.04 -23.67 11.92
CA SER A 261 -14.97 -24.16 10.92
C SER A 261 -15.49 -25.52 11.40
N ASP A 262 -16.80 -25.67 11.45
CA ASP A 262 -17.45 -26.95 11.77
C ASP A 262 -17.20 -28.02 10.70
N LEU A 263 -16.72 -27.59 9.52
CA LEU A 263 -16.37 -28.45 8.39
C LEU A 263 -14.88 -28.85 8.37
N ALA A 264 -14.05 -28.31 9.26
CA ALA A 264 -12.63 -28.66 9.34
C ALA A 264 -12.47 -30.11 9.85
N LYS A 265 -11.66 -30.92 9.13
CA LYS A 265 -11.37 -32.29 9.55
C LYS A 265 -10.66 -32.28 10.91
N VAL A 266 -10.96 -33.28 11.75
CA VAL A 266 -10.42 -33.41 13.11
C VAL A 266 -8.87 -33.51 13.11
N ASP A 267 -8.28 -33.99 12.02
CA ASP A 267 -6.82 -34.19 11.88
C ASP A 267 -6.04 -32.87 11.71
N ASP A 268 -6.69 -31.77 11.35
CA ASP A 268 -6.08 -30.44 11.25
C ASP A 268 -5.89 -29.74 12.62
N ALA A 269 -6.15 -30.46 13.73
CA ALA A 269 -6.09 -29.89 15.08
C ALA A 269 -4.69 -29.44 15.52
N GLN A 270 -3.61 -29.91 14.87
CA GLN A 270 -2.24 -29.57 15.26
C GLN A 270 -1.78 -28.19 14.77
N ASN A 271 -2.43 -27.60 13.74
CA ASN A 271 -2.09 -26.29 13.16
C ASN A 271 -3.08 -25.16 13.51
N LYS A 272 -4.01 -25.38 14.45
CA LYS A 272 -5.05 -24.41 14.80
C LYS A 272 -4.51 -23.25 15.62
N THR A 273 -4.09 -22.19 14.93
CA THR A 273 -4.04 -20.86 15.54
C THR A 273 -5.47 -20.30 15.65
N LYS A 274 -5.69 -19.31 16.52
CA LYS A 274 -6.94 -18.53 16.53
C LYS A 274 -7.04 -17.59 15.30
N GLY A 275 -6.62 -18.02 14.13
CA GLY A 275 -6.48 -17.23 12.92
C GLY A 275 -6.57 -18.10 11.68
N LEU A 276 -6.06 -17.58 10.56
CA LEU A 276 -5.93 -18.30 9.29
C LEU A 276 -5.03 -19.53 9.45
N ASP A 277 -5.23 -20.51 8.60
CA ASP A 277 -4.26 -21.56 8.36
C ASP A 277 -2.94 -20.97 7.85
N LEU A 278 -1.80 -21.50 8.30
CA LEU A 278 -0.48 -20.95 8.01
C LEU A 278 -0.14 -21.10 6.51
N ASP A 279 -0.41 -22.27 5.93
CA ASP A 279 -0.11 -22.55 4.52
C ASP A 279 -0.98 -21.64 3.63
N TYR A 280 -2.27 -21.50 3.97
CA TYR A 280 -3.16 -20.59 3.27
C TYR A 280 -2.72 -19.11 3.37
N ALA A 281 -2.29 -18.67 4.54
CA ALA A 281 -1.84 -17.30 4.76
C ALA A 281 -0.56 -16.98 3.99
N THR A 282 0.32 -17.96 3.81
CA THR A 282 1.63 -17.83 3.18
C THR A 282 1.66 -18.24 1.70
N GLN A 283 0.54 -18.60 1.07
CA GLN A 283 0.49 -18.97 -0.35
C GLN A 283 1.13 -17.92 -1.27
N TRP A 284 0.92 -16.63 -1.02
CA TRP A 284 1.57 -15.54 -1.74
C TRP A 284 2.82 -15.09 -0.99
N SER A 285 3.78 -15.98 -0.84
CA SER A 285 5.12 -15.66 -0.36
C SER A 285 6.01 -15.19 -1.52
N TYR A 286 6.88 -14.24 -1.24
CA TYR A 286 7.84 -13.71 -2.19
C TYR A 286 9.08 -14.60 -2.21
N GLY A 287 9.62 -14.90 -3.39
CA GLY A 287 10.86 -15.66 -3.51
C GLY A 287 12.05 -14.88 -2.96
N ILE A 288 13.02 -15.56 -2.36
CA ILE A 288 14.25 -14.90 -1.88
C ILE A 288 15.02 -14.30 -3.05
N ASP A 289 15.21 -15.04 -4.12
CA ASP A 289 15.82 -14.63 -5.38
C ASP A 289 14.93 -13.63 -6.16
N GLU A 290 13.61 -13.71 -6.01
CA GLU A 290 12.66 -12.75 -6.54
C GLU A 290 12.92 -11.32 -6.02
N SER A 291 13.56 -11.18 -4.85
CA SER A 291 13.97 -9.88 -4.31
C SER A 291 14.97 -9.13 -5.21
N LEU A 292 15.66 -9.81 -6.11
CA LEU A 292 16.52 -9.18 -7.14
C LEU A 292 15.70 -8.31 -8.10
N SER A 293 14.40 -8.57 -8.24
CA SER A 293 13.53 -7.78 -9.10
C SER A 293 13.36 -6.32 -8.62
N PHE A 294 13.65 -6.03 -7.36
CA PHE A 294 13.70 -4.63 -6.88
C PHE A 294 14.70 -3.78 -7.67
N LEU A 295 15.80 -4.39 -8.08
CA LEU A 295 16.91 -3.75 -8.81
C LEU A 295 16.88 -4.04 -10.31
N ILE A 296 16.51 -5.27 -10.71
CA ILE A 296 16.59 -5.77 -12.09
C ILE A 296 15.17 -6.10 -12.57
N PRO A 297 14.59 -5.28 -13.47
CA PRO A 297 13.23 -5.54 -13.93
C PRO A 297 13.18 -6.85 -14.73
N GLY A 298 12.13 -7.63 -14.48
CA GLY A 298 11.89 -8.86 -15.23
C GLY A 298 12.86 -10.02 -14.94
N VAL A 299 13.66 -9.98 -13.87
CA VAL A 299 14.57 -11.07 -13.50
C VAL A 299 13.83 -12.39 -13.25
N MET A 300 12.58 -12.34 -12.78
CA MET A 300 11.66 -13.47 -12.66
C MET A 300 10.59 -13.50 -13.77
N GLY A 301 10.94 -12.96 -14.95
CA GLY A 301 10.04 -12.89 -16.09
C GLY A 301 9.02 -11.77 -16.02
N GLY A 302 7.77 -12.04 -16.37
CA GLY A 302 6.69 -11.06 -16.46
C GLY A 302 5.48 -11.39 -15.57
N ALA A 303 4.29 -11.19 -16.11
CA ALA A 303 3.04 -11.59 -15.46
C ALA A 303 2.76 -13.09 -15.66
N SER A 304 1.93 -13.66 -14.77
CA SER A 304 1.46 -15.05 -14.91
C SER A 304 0.57 -15.27 -16.15
N THR A 305 0.03 -14.19 -16.71
CA THR A 305 -0.70 -14.19 -17.98
C THR A 305 -0.34 -12.92 -18.72
N TYR A 306 0.25 -13.05 -19.90
CA TYR A 306 0.71 -11.93 -20.70
C TYR A 306 0.40 -12.13 -22.17
N ASP A 307 -0.11 -11.10 -22.83
CA ASP A 307 -0.31 -11.10 -24.28
C ASP A 307 0.98 -10.63 -24.97
N VAL A 308 1.69 -11.58 -25.57
CA VAL A 308 2.92 -11.28 -26.35
C VAL A 308 2.62 -10.81 -27.76
N GLY A 309 1.38 -10.88 -28.19
CA GLY A 309 0.91 -10.44 -29.50
C GLY A 309 1.27 -11.37 -30.66
N THR A 310 0.66 -11.10 -31.80
CA THR A 310 0.87 -11.87 -33.06
C THR A 310 2.15 -11.47 -33.81
N ASP A 311 2.85 -10.44 -33.35
CA ASP A 311 4.14 -10.02 -33.92
C ASP A 311 5.34 -10.65 -33.19
N SER A 312 5.07 -11.40 -32.10
CA SER A 312 6.10 -12.06 -31.29
C SER A 312 6.83 -13.17 -32.06
N GLU A 313 8.08 -13.43 -31.69
CA GLU A 313 8.85 -14.57 -32.22
C GLU A 313 8.19 -15.90 -31.82
N LEU A 314 7.52 -15.97 -30.68
CA LEU A 314 6.74 -17.14 -30.28
C LEU A 314 5.62 -17.43 -31.28
N PHE A 315 4.82 -16.43 -31.63
CA PHE A 315 3.75 -16.59 -32.61
C PHE A 315 4.29 -17.06 -33.98
N LYS A 316 5.34 -16.39 -34.48
CA LYS A 316 6.00 -16.77 -35.76
C LYS A 316 6.51 -18.20 -35.72
N THR A 317 7.11 -18.62 -34.63
CA THR A 317 7.64 -19.97 -34.45
C THR A 317 6.52 -21.01 -34.42
N LEU A 318 5.43 -20.77 -33.68
CA LEU A 318 4.28 -21.67 -33.63
C LEU A 318 3.66 -21.86 -35.00
N VAL A 319 3.46 -20.78 -35.77
CA VAL A 319 2.90 -20.84 -37.14
C VAL A 319 3.86 -21.57 -38.05
N LYS A 320 5.18 -21.36 -37.95
CA LYS A 320 6.20 -22.08 -38.75
C LYS A 320 6.21 -23.59 -38.45
N GLN A 321 5.89 -23.97 -37.23
CA GLN A 321 5.75 -25.37 -36.79
C GLN A 321 4.41 -26.01 -37.20
N GLY A 322 3.54 -25.28 -37.92
CA GLY A 322 2.26 -25.79 -38.43
C GLY A 322 1.09 -25.61 -37.48
N VAL A 323 1.24 -24.86 -36.38
CA VAL A 323 0.10 -24.53 -35.52
C VAL A 323 -0.84 -23.55 -36.27
N PRO A 324 -2.14 -23.80 -36.32
CA PRO A 324 -3.10 -22.89 -36.95
C PRO A 324 -3.00 -21.47 -36.35
N ARG A 325 -3.02 -20.45 -37.20
CA ARG A 325 -2.83 -19.03 -36.78
C ARG A 325 -3.74 -18.60 -35.63
N ASN A 326 -5.02 -19.04 -35.68
CA ASN A 326 -5.98 -18.71 -34.59
C ASN A 326 -5.59 -19.35 -33.26
N SER A 327 -5.16 -20.60 -33.28
CA SER A 327 -4.69 -21.30 -32.07
C SER A 327 -3.39 -20.70 -31.55
N ALA A 328 -2.46 -20.34 -32.42
CA ALA A 328 -1.23 -19.66 -32.10
C ALA A 328 -1.52 -18.27 -31.48
N ALA A 329 -2.46 -17.50 -32.03
CA ALA A 329 -2.86 -16.20 -31.48
C ALA A 329 -3.50 -16.33 -30.08
N GLN A 330 -4.39 -17.32 -29.91
CA GLN A 330 -5.02 -17.58 -28.61
C GLN A 330 -4.00 -17.99 -27.55
N PHE A 331 -3.01 -18.80 -27.91
CA PHE A 331 -1.91 -19.14 -27.00
C PHE A 331 -1.06 -17.91 -26.66
N CYS A 332 -0.68 -17.11 -27.67
CA CYS A 332 0.12 -15.90 -27.48
C CYS A 332 -0.58 -14.80 -26.66
N ALA A 333 -1.91 -14.79 -26.62
CA ALA A 333 -2.68 -13.88 -25.79
C ALA A 333 -2.61 -14.21 -24.27
N ASN A 334 -2.13 -15.41 -23.89
CA ASN A 334 -2.14 -15.90 -22.50
C ASN A 334 -0.86 -16.66 -22.13
N VAL A 335 0.31 -16.11 -22.44
CA VAL A 335 1.58 -16.76 -22.18
C VAL A 335 1.98 -16.58 -20.70
N PRO A 336 2.31 -17.66 -19.97
CA PRO A 336 2.83 -17.55 -18.62
C PRO A 336 4.31 -17.13 -18.66
N LEU A 337 4.60 -15.89 -18.25
CA LEU A 337 5.97 -15.36 -18.25
C LEU A 337 6.58 -15.26 -16.85
N TYR A 338 5.84 -15.58 -15.80
CA TYR A 338 6.32 -15.49 -14.43
C TYR A 338 7.00 -16.78 -13.98
N TRP A 339 8.16 -16.64 -13.33
CA TRP A 339 9.02 -17.75 -12.88
C TRP A 339 9.26 -17.75 -11.37
N GLY A 340 8.60 -16.85 -10.61
CA GLY A 340 8.77 -16.76 -9.16
C GLY A 340 7.86 -17.71 -8.38
N ASP A 341 7.88 -17.59 -7.05
CA ASP A 341 7.23 -18.51 -6.12
C ASP A 341 5.74 -18.24 -5.89
N GLN A 342 5.24 -17.06 -6.27
CA GLN A 342 3.83 -16.72 -6.05
C GLN A 342 2.93 -17.55 -6.99
N PRO A 343 1.75 -18.01 -6.57
CA PRO A 343 0.84 -18.79 -7.42
C PRO A 343 0.49 -18.10 -8.73
N PHE A 344 0.30 -16.78 -8.66
CA PHE A 344 0.14 -15.89 -9.81
C PHE A 344 0.40 -14.44 -9.42
N THR A 345 0.82 -13.64 -10.40
CA THR A 345 1.04 -12.20 -10.24
C THR A 345 0.79 -11.47 -11.57
N ALA A 346 0.45 -10.18 -11.48
CA ALA A 346 0.36 -9.32 -12.66
C ALA A 346 1.74 -8.75 -13.09
N GLY A 347 2.82 -9.09 -12.39
CA GLY A 347 4.19 -8.68 -12.70
C GLY A 347 5.12 -8.70 -11.50
N ASN A 348 6.38 -8.41 -11.75
CA ASN A 348 7.43 -8.37 -10.72
C ASN A 348 7.47 -7.00 -10.02
N VAL A 349 7.77 -7.02 -8.72
CA VAL A 349 7.95 -5.81 -7.93
C VAL A 349 9.29 -5.16 -8.27
N TYR A 350 9.29 -4.10 -9.06
CA TYR A 350 10.48 -3.33 -9.42
C TYR A 350 10.40 -1.93 -8.81
N MET A 351 11.30 -1.66 -7.88
CA MET A 351 11.37 -0.37 -7.17
C MET A 351 12.18 0.68 -7.94
N GLY A 352 13.02 0.23 -8.85
CA GLY A 352 13.90 1.07 -9.65
C GLY A 352 15.36 0.98 -9.24
N ALA A 353 16.26 0.72 -10.21
CA ALA A 353 17.70 0.62 -9.96
C ALA A 353 18.26 1.92 -9.34
N ILE A 354 17.77 3.09 -9.78
CA ILE A 354 18.17 4.38 -9.21
C ILE A 354 17.71 4.51 -7.77
N VAL A 355 16.49 4.08 -7.43
CA VAL A 355 15.97 4.10 -6.06
C VAL A 355 16.79 3.19 -5.16
N CYS A 356 17.13 1.97 -5.62
CA CYS A 356 17.99 1.04 -4.90
C CYS A 356 19.40 1.64 -4.66
N PHE A 357 20.00 2.25 -5.69
CA PHE A 357 21.28 2.94 -5.56
C PHE A 357 21.20 4.08 -4.54
N LEU A 358 20.20 4.94 -4.64
CA LEU A 358 20.01 6.06 -3.72
C LEU A 358 19.70 5.58 -2.29
N PHE A 359 19.02 4.46 -2.12
CA PHE A 359 18.81 3.85 -0.80
C PHE A 359 20.13 3.45 -0.16
N VAL A 360 21.00 2.75 -0.89
CA VAL A 360 22.34 2.39 -0.41
C VAL A 360 23.18 3.64 -0.11
N LEU A 361 23.15 4.62 -1.00
CA LEU A 361 23.81 5.92 -0.76
C LEU A 361 23.28 6.58 0.52
N GLY A 362 21.96 6.51 0.76
CA GLY A 362 21.33 7.03 1.96
C GLY A 362 21.84 6.38 3.24
N LEU A 363 22.08 5.07 3.22
CA LEU A 363 22.69 4.36 4.35
C LEU A 363 24.10 4.90 4.68
N LEU A 364 24.84 5.30 3.66
CA LEU A 364 26.20 5.83 3.83
C LEU A 364 26.20 7.26 4.34
N ILE A 365 25.42 8.16 3.75
CA ILE A 365 25.54 9.60 3.93
C ILE A 365 24.50 10.24 4.85
N VAL A 366 23.28 9.69 4.98
CA VAL A 366 22.25 10.26 5.85
C VAL A 366 22.66 10.10 7.31
N LYS A 367 22.61 11.17 8.07
CA LYS A 367 23.00 11.19 9.49
C LYS A 367 21.78 10.89 10.39
N GLY A 368 22.07 10.35 11.57
CA GLY A 368 21.06 10.13 12.60
C GLY A 368 20.38 8.75 12.57
N PRO A 369 19.53 8.45 13.57
CA PRO A 369 18.97 7.12 13.74
C PRO A 369 17.85 6.75 12.75
N TYR A 370 17.25 7.73 12.09
CA TYR A 370 16.17 7.47 11.12
C TYR A 370 16.61 6.57 9.95
N LYS A 371 17.86 6.69 9.48
CA LYS A 371 18.36 5.78 8.43
C LYS A 371 18.32 4.32 8.86
N TRP A 372 18.59 4.04 10.13
CA TRP A 372 18.57 2.68 10.67
C TRP A 372 17.13 2.17 10.85
N ALA A 373 16.20 3.06 11.22
CA ALA A 373 14.77 2.71 11.27
C ALA A 373 14.22 2.41 9.86
N LEU A 374 14.62 3.20 8.85
CA LEU A 374 14.26 2.96 7.44
C LEU A 374 14.86 1.66 6.93
N LEU A 375 16.13 1.37 7.22
CA LEU A 375 16.77 0.09 6.88
C LEU A 375 16.05 -1.06 7.58
N ALA A 376 15.85 -0.96 8.89
CA ALA A 376 15.17 -2.01 9.66
C ALA A 376 13.76 -2.28 9.11
N ALA A 377 13.00 -1.24 8.80
CA ALA A 377 11.67 -1.38 8.21
C ALA A 377 11.71 -2.05 6.81
N THR A 378 12.68 -1.67 5.98
CA THR A 378 12.90 -2.30 4.67
C THR A 378 13.22 -3.78 4.81
N LEU A 379 14.24 -4.14 5.58
CA LEU A 379 14.66 -5.53 5.78
C LEU A 379 13.54 -6.36 6.42
N PHE A 380 12.88 -5.81 7.41
CA PHE A 380 11.76 -6.44 8.08
C PHE A 380 10.61 -6.77 7.11
N SER A 381 10.26 -5.83 6.23
CA SER A 381 9.21 -6.06 5.25
C SER A 381 9.61 -7.12 4.22
N VAL A 382 10.86 -7.12 3.76
CA VAL A 382 11.37 -8.11 2.81
C VAL A 382 11.39 -9.50 3.44
N PHE A 383 11.91 -9.64 4.64
CA PHE A 383 11.99 -10.94 5.33
C PHE A 383 10.61 -11.51 5.65
N LEU A 384 9.65 -10.69 6.05
CA LEU A 384 8.27 -11.15 6.25
C LEU A 384 7.55 -11.43 4.93
N ALA A 385 7.90 -10.73 3.85
CA ALA A 385 7.35 -11.02 2.52
C ALA A 385 7.77 -12.39 1.99
N TRP A 386 8.96 -12.90 2.38
CA TRP A 386 9.41 -14.24 2.01
C TRP A 386 8.52 -15.35 2.58
N GLY A 387 7.72 -15.08 3.60
CA GLY A 387 6.69 -15.98 4.10
C GLY A 387 7.19 -17.41 4.34
N HIS A 388 6.68 -18.39 3.56
CA HIS A 388 7.11 -19.78 3.70
C HIS A 388 8.60 -20.00 3.31
N ASN A 389 9.20 -19.11 2.53
CA ASN A 389 10.64 -19.15 2.20
C ASN A 389 11.51 -18.71 3.38
N PHE A 390 10.91 -18.13 4.43
CA PHE A 390 11.60 -17.81 5.70
C PHE A 390 10.70 -18.12 6.91
N MET A 391 10.31 -19.39 7.02
CA MET A 391 9.33 -19.89 7.97
C MET A 391 9.63 -19.55 9.44
N PRO A 392 10.89 -19.60 9.96
CA PRO A 392 11.14 -19.31 11.37
C PRO A 392 10.66 -17.90 11.80
N LEU A 393 10.87 -16.89 10.95
CA LEU A 393 10.38 -15.55 11.22
C LEU A 393 8.86 -15.45 11.05
N THR A 394 8.34 -16.06 10.00
CA THR A 394 6.91 -16.08 9.70
C THR A 394 6.11 -16.71 10.82
N GLU A 395 6.51 -17.87 11.33
CA GLU A 395 5.87 -18.52 12.47
C GLU A 395 5.93 -17.69 13.75
N LEU A 396 7.09 -17.04 14.01
CA LEU A 396 7.25 -16.17 15.16
C LEU A 396 6.18 -15.06 15.16
N PHE A 397 6.00 -14.40 13.98
CA PHE A 397 5.00 -13.35 13.84
C PHE A 397 3.59 -13.90 13.85
N PHE A 398 3.34 -15.02 13.20
CA PHE A 398 2.05 -15.64 13.12
C PHE A 398 1.51 -16.09 14.49
N LYS A 399 2.41 -16.57 15.38
CA LYS A 399 2.07 -17.05 16.72
C LYS A 399 1.97 -15.93 17.76
N TYR A 400 2.89 -14.96 17.69
CA TYR A 400 3.08 -14.01 18.81
C TYR A 400 2.74 -12.56 18.48
N PHE A 401 2.71 -12.17 17.20
CA PHE A 401 2.45 -10.78 16.87
C PHE A 401 0.92 -10.54 16.75
N PRO A 402 0.38 -9.53 17.46
CA PRO A 402 -1.07 -9.33 17.51
C PRO A 402 -1.69 -9.19 16.12
N MET A 403 -2.76 -9.92 15.84
CA MET A 403 -3.54 -9.88 14.59
C MET A 403 -2.79 -10.28 13.31
N TYR A 404 -1.49 -10.59 13.33
CA TYR A 404 -0.74 -10.96 12.13
C TYR A 404 -1.35 -12.18 11.43
N ASN A 405 -1.83 -13.15 12.21
CA ASN A 405 -2.50 -14.37 11.75
C ASN A 405 -3.93 -14.15 11.17
N LYS A 406 -4.41 -12.91 11.11
CA LYS A 406 -5.70 -12.58 10.47
C LYS A 406 -5.53 -12.19 8.99
N PHE A 407 -4.30 -12.01 8.53
CA PHE A 407 -3.98 -11.53 7.19
C PHE A 407 -3.36 -12.62 6.33
N ARG A 408 -3.63 -12.56 5.02
CA ARG A 408 -3.04 -13.46 4.02
C ARG A 408 -2.20 -12.67 3.01
N ALA A 409 -1.54 -13.41 2.09
CA ALA A 409 -0.69 -12.81 1.06
C ALA A 409 0.39 -11.93 1.67
N VAL A 410 1.30 -12.58 2.40
CA VAL A 410 2.37 -11.94 3.17
C VAL A 410 3.28 -11.05 2.33
N SER A 411 3.45 -11.33 1.03
CA SER A 411 4.18 -10.47 0.09
C SER A 411 3.64 -9.03 0.03
N SER A 412 2.39 -8.82 0.41
CA SER A 412 1.80 -7.47 0.47
C SER A 412 2.50 -6.51 1.45
N ILE A 413 3.30 -7.01 2.40
CA ILE A 413 4.09 -6.18 3.33
C ILE A 413 5.22 -5.43 2.63
N LEU A 414 5.59 -5.80 1.39
CA LEU A 414 6.58 -5.08 0.57
C LEU A 414 6.25 -3.60 0.39
N ILE A 415 4.99 -3.20 0.63
CA ILE A 415 4.60 -1.79 0.64
C ILE A 415 5.44 -0.94 1.61
N VAL A 416 5.95 -1.53 2.67
CA VAL A 416 6.85 -0.82 3.60
C VAL A 416 8.17 -0.49 2.90
N ALA A 417 8.77 -1.45 2.18
CA ALA A 417 9.99 -1.22 1.39
C ALA A 417 9.76 -0.19 0.27
N GLU A 418 8.58 -0.24 -0.38
CA GLU A 418 8.16 0.72 -1.42
C GLU A 418 8.10 2.18 -0.95
N ILE A 419 7.93 2.40 0.35
CA ILE A 419 7.93 3.72 0.97
C ILE A 419 9.30 4.05 1.55
N THR A 420 9.94 3.12 2.25
CA THR A 420 11.17 3.40 2.99
C THR A 420 12.39 3.57 2.09
N MET A 421 12.47 2.80 1.00
CA MET A 421 13.62 2.89 0.08
C MET A 421 13.66 4.23 -0.65
N PRO A 422 12.61 4.71 -1.33
CA PRO A 422 12.67 6.02 -1.95
C PRO A 422 12.77 7.14 -0.92
N LEU A 423 12.13 7.04 0.25
CA LEU A 423 12.26 8.06 1.29
C LEU A 423 13.72 8.24 1.73
N LEU A 424 14.44 7.14 2.02
CA LEU A 424 15.87 7.23 2.37
C LEU A 424 16.72 7.75 1.20
N GLY A 425 16.43 7.31 -0.02
CA GLY A 425 17.10 7.78 -1.22
C GLY A 425 16.96 9.30 -1.43
N PHE A 426 15.76 9.84 -1.23
CA PHE A 426 15.53 11.29 -1.36
C PHE A 426 16.06 12.09 -0.17
N LEU A 427 16.16 11.49 1.01
CA LEU A 427 16.93 12.06 2.12
C LEU A 427 18.43 12.13 1.80
N ALA A 428 18.99 11.14 1.09
CA ALA A 428 20.37 11.21 0.61
C ALA A 428 20.62 12.39 -0.33
N ILE A 429 19.75 12.57 -1.33
CA ILE A 429 19.86 13.70 -2.25
C ILE A 429 19.74 15.04 -1.49
N LYS A 430 18.84 15.10 -0.49
CA LYS A 430 18.72 16.27 0.37
C LYS A 430 20.04 16.59 1.09
N GLU A 431 20.69 15.61 1.72
CA GLU A 431 21.97 15.79 2.40
C GLU A 431 23.07 16.29 1.44
N LEU A 432 23.09 15.77 0.20
CA LEU A 432 24.00 16.24 -0.85
C LEU A 432 23.75 17.70 -1.24
N MET A 433 22.46 18.07 -1.39
CA MET A 433 22.09 19.45 -1.77
C MET A 433 22.31 20.46 -0.65
N ASP A 434 22.13 20.05 0.60
CA ASP A 434 22.33 20.91 1.77
C ASP A 434 23.82 21.13 2.10
N GLY A 435 24.72 20.44 1.37
CA GLY A 435 26.18 20.56 1.54
C GLY A 435 26.70 20.06 2.90
N SER A 436 25.90 19.17 3.54
CA SER A 436 26.21 18.65 4.88
C SER A 436 27.35 17.62 4.91
N LEU A 437 27.86 17.25 3.73
CA LEU A 437 29.05 16.41 3.58
C LEU A 437 30.29 17.30 3.68
N THR A 438 30.86 17.46 4.88
CA THR A 438 32.21 17.89 5.03
C THR A 438 33.15 16.84 4.46
N ARG A 439 34.06 17.22 3.59
CA ARG A 439 35.20 16.38 3.21
C ARG A 439 36.09 16.23 4.46
N ASP A 440 35.92 15.13 5.17
CA ASP A 440 36.92 14.63 6.11
C ASP A 440 37.79 13.61 5.37
#